data_c53dd7b1fa8d93f2b63c99002906b8e5
#
_entry.id   c53dd7b1fa8d93f2b63c99002906b8e5
#
_cell.length_a   1.000
_cell.length_b   1.000
_cell.length_c   1.000
_cell.angle_alpha   90.00
_cell.angle_beta   90.00
_cell.angle_gamma   90.00
#
_symmetry.space_group_name_H-M   'P 1'
#
loop_
_entity.id
_entity.type
_entity.pdbx_description
1 polymer ?
#
loop_
_entity_poly.entity_id
_entity_poly.type
_entity_poly.pdbx_seq_one_letter_code
_entity_poly.pdbx_strand_id
1 'polypeptide(L)'
;MTDVEIEKENAAITKAYKELLKVSYRTLSKEDKTLIRSAFEIALDAHKDQRRKSGEAYIFHPLAVAKIVAQEIGLDATSIAAALLHDVVEDNPNFTIDDIQQMFGDAVAKIVDGLTKISSLKKDMNVS
;
A
#
# COMPACT_ATOMS: atom_id res chain seq x y z
N MET A 1 6.89 -5.93 22.60
CA MET A 1 6.86 -7.21 21.86
C MET A 1 8.16 -7.97 22.07
N THR A 2 8.06 -9.26 22.22
CA THR A 2 9.22 -10.15 22.28
C THR A 2 9.84 -10.34 20.90
N ASP A 3 11.08 -10.81 20.83
CA ASP A 3 11.73 -11.12 19.55
C ASP A 3 10.98 -12.18 18.76
N VAL A 4 10.40 -13.17 19.44
CA VAL A 4 9.58 -14.23 18.81
C VAL A 4 8.32 -13.62 18.19
N GLU A 5 7.67 -12.69 18.88
CA GLU A 5 6.47 -12.03 18.36
C GLU A 5 6.79 -11.16 17.15
N ILE A 6 7.92 -10.46 17.17
CA ILE A 6 8.39 -9.64 16.04
C ILE A 6 8.67 -10.54 14.83
N GLU A 7 9.34 -11.68 15.03
CA GLU A 7 9.62 -12.63 13.95
C GLU A 7 8.34 -13.18 13.33
N LYS A 8 7.37 -13.55 14.17
CA LYS A 8 6.07 -14.04 13.69
C LYS A 8 5.31 -12.98 12.90
N GLU A 9 5.34 -11.74 13.37
CA GLU A 9 4.70 -10.63 12.67
C GLU A 9 5.36 -10.40 11.32
N ASN A 10 6.69 -10.36 11.27
CA ASN A 10 7.43 -10.19 10.01
C ASN A 10 7.16 -11.33 9.03
N ALA A 11 7.07 -12.55 9.51
CA ALA A 11 6.72 -13.71 8.68
C ALA A 11 5.30 -13.58 8.11
N ALA A 12 4.35 -13.10 8.93
CA ALA A 12 2.97 -12.88 8.49
C ALA A 12 2.88 -11.77 7.44
N ILE A 13 3.65 -10.71 7.59
CA ILE A 13 3.72 -9.60 6.61
C ILE A 13 4.27 -10.12 5.28
N THR A 14 5.36 -10.88 5.33
CA THR A 14 5.98 -11.48 4.14
C THR A 14 5.00 -12.40 3.42
N LYS A 15 4.27 -13.21 4.19
CA LYS A 15 3.25 -14.11 3.64
C LYS A 15 2.14 -13.34 2.94
N ALA A 16 1.65 -12.27 3.56
CA ALA A 16 0.61 -11.42 2.98
C ALA A 16 1.08 -10.78 1.67
N TYR A 17 2.32 -10.32 1.61
CA TYR A 17 2.91 -9.78 0.40
C TYR A 17 3.01 -10.82 -0.71
N LYS A 18 3.46 -12.02 -0.38
CA LYS A 18 3.55 -13.13 -1.35
C LYS A 18 2.18 -13.52 -1.89
N GLU A 19 1.16 -13.50 -1.04
CA GLU A 19 -0.23 -13.78 -1.47
C GLU A 19 -0.72 -12.70 -2.45
N LEU A 20 -0.38 -11.43 -2.21
CA LEU A 20 -0.70 -10.35 -3.13
C LEU A 20 -0.09 -10.61 -4.51
N LEU A 21 1.20 -10.94 -4.58
CA LEU A 21 1.87 -11.25 -5.84
C LEU A 21 1.25 -12.47 -6.52
N LYS A 22 0.88 -13.47 -5.74
CA LYS A 22 0.30 -14.72 -6.27
C LYS A 22 -1.03 -14.48 -6.98
N VAL A 23 -1.92 -13.66 -6.42
CA VAL A 23 -3.21 -13.38 -7.04
C VAL A 23 -3.08 -12.50 -8.29
N SER A 24 -1.96 -11.81 -8.45
CA SER A 24 -1.69 -10.90 -9.56
C SER A 24 -0.74 -11.47 -10.61
N TYR A 25 -0.09 -12.62 -10.35
CA TYR A 25 1.10 -13.02 -11.08
C TYR A 25 0.88 -13.25 -12.58
N ARG A 26 -0.33 -13.57 -13.01
CA ARG A 26 -0.62 -13.85 -14.43
C ARG A 26 -0.39 -12.67 -15.34
N THR A 27 -0.50 -11.46 -14.81
CA THR A 27 -0.42 -10.23 -15.59
C THR A 27 0.81 -9.41 -15.27
N LEU A 28 1.67 -9.86 -14.33
CA LEU A 28 2.81 -9.08 -13.88
C LEU A 28 4.08 -9.43 -14.64
N SER A 29 4.66 -8.42 -15.29
CA SER A 29 6.01 -8.50 -15.84
C SER A 29 7.03 -8.40 -14.71
N LYS A 30 8.32 -8.57 -15.04
CA LYS A 30 9.41 -8.37 -14.09
C LYS A 30 9.43 -6.93 -13.57
N GLU A 31 9.20 -5.97 -14.46
CA GLU A 31 9.12 -4.54 -14.13
C GLU A 31 7.94 -4.25 -13.21
N ASP A 32 6.80 -4.88 -13.46
CA ASP A 32 5.61 -4.75 -12.62
C ASP A 32 5.89 -5.23 -11.19
N LYS A 33 6.54 -6.36 -11.05
CA LYS A 33 6.91 -6.91 -9.73
C LYS A 33 7.87 -5.98 -8.99
N THR A 34 8.81 -5.38 -9.70
CA THR A 34 9.75 -4.41 -9.13
C THR A 34 9.00 -3.16 -8.65
N LEU A 35 8.05 -2.68 -9.43
CA LEU A 35 7.21 -1.53 -9.07
C LEU A 35 6.42 -1.80 -7.78
N ILE A 36 5.74 -2.93 -7.73
CA ILE A 36 4.94 -3.31 -6.56
C ILE A 36 5.84 -3.49 -5.34
N ARG A 37 6.99 -4.13 -5.49
CA ARG A 37 7.94 -4.33 -4.39
C ARG A 37 8.44 -3.01 -3.83
N SER A 38 8.80 -2.07 -4.69
CA SER A 38 9.27 -0.75 -4.27
C SER A 38 8.18 -0.01 -3.49
N ALA A 39 6.95 -0.06 -3.98
CA ALA A 39 5.81 0.53 -3.28
C ALA A 39 5.57 -0.12 -1.91
N PHE A 40 5.64 -1.45 -1.86
CA PHE A 40 5.50 -2.19 -0.61
C PHE A 40 6.58 -1.82 0.40
N GLU A 41 7.84 -1.75 -0.02
CA GLU A 41 8.94 -1.41 0.89
C GLU A 41 8.80 0.00 1.46
N ILE A 42 8.36 0.96 0.65
CA ILE A 42 8.09 2.32 1.12
C ILE A 42 6.94 2.33 2.13
N ALA A 43 5.86 1.62 1.83
CA ALA A 43 4.71 1.53 2.74
C ALA A 43 5.10 0.85 4.05
N LEU A 44 5.88 -0.22 3.98
CA LEU A 44 6.35 -0.95 5.15
C LEU A 44 7.18 -0.05 6.06
N ASP A 45 8.11 0.70 5.50
CA ASP A 45 8.95 1.62 6.27
C ASP A 45 8.12 2.76 6.86
N ALA A 46 7.24 3.35 6.07
CA ALA A 46 6.41 4.48 6.51
C ALA A 46 5.46 4.11 7.66
N HIS A 47 4.94 2.87 7.64
CA HIS A 47 3.98 2.40 8.64
C HIS A 47 4.59 1.53 9.74
N LYS A 48 5.91 1.42 9.81
CA LYS A 48 6.59 0.48 10.73
C LYS A 48 6.22 0.64 12.19
N ASP A 49 5.91 1.86 12.63
CA ASP A 49 5.56 2.17 14.01
C ASP A 49 4.06 2.37 14.23
N GLN A 50 3.26 2.17 13.17
CA GLN A 50 1.81 2.34 13.26
C GLN A 50 1.11 1.02 13.55
N ARG A 51 0.13 1.09 14.45
CA ARG A 51 -0.72 -0.03 14.82
C ARG A 51 -2.18 0.34 14.61
N ARG A 52 -2.99 -0.64 14.21
CA ARG A 52 -4.43 -0.48 14.18
C ARG A 52 -4.97 -0.64 15.60
N LYS A 53 -6.23 -0.24 15.82
CA LYS A 53 -6.89 -0.39 17.12
C LYS A 53 -6.88 -1.84 17.61
N SER A 54 -6.88 -2.81 16.69
CA SER A 54 -6.80 -4.23 17.00
C SER A 54 -5.42 -4.68 17.52
N GLY A 55 -4.40 -3.82 17.39
CA GLY A 55 -3.03 -4.12 17.78
C GLY A 55 -2.15 -4.64 16.65
N GLU A 56 -2.71 -4.98 15.49
CA GLU A 56 -1.92 -5.48 14.36
C GLU A 56 -1.16 -4.35 13.66
N ALA A 57 -0.06 -4.72 12.99
CA ALA A 57 0.74 -3.79 12.22
C ALA A 57 -0.11 -3.13 11.12
N TYR A 58 0.04 -1.81 10.95
CA TYR A 58 -0.78 -1.05 10.00
C TYR A 58 -0.62 -1.54 8.56
N ILE A 59 0.57 -2.05 8.19
CA ILE A 59 0.88 -2.49 6.83
C ILE A 59 -0.12 -3.55 6.30
N PHE A 60 -0.75 -4.32 7.18
CA PHE A 60 -1.74 -5.32 6.76
C PHE A 60 -2.93 -4.69 6.07
N HIS A 61 -3.27 -3.44 6.40
CA HIS A 61 -4.38 -2.73 5.78
C HIS A 61 -4.11 -2.38 4.30
N PRO A 62 -3.03 -1.66 3.94
CA PRO A 62 -2.75 -1.42 2.52
C PRO A 62 -2.50 -2.70 1.73
N LEU A 63 -1.93 -3.75 2.36
CA LEU A 63 -1.78 -5.04 1.70
C LEU A 63 -3.15 -5.66 1.36
N ALA A 64 -4.11 -5.58 2.28
CA ALA A 64 -5.45 -6.11 2.05
C ALA A 64 -6.17 -5.32 0.94
N VAL A 65 -6.04 -4.00 0.93
CA VAL A 65 -6.62 -3.15 -0.12
C VAL A 65 -6.00 -3.48 -1.48
N ALA A 66 -4.68 -3.62 -1.54
CA ALA A 66 -3.97 -3.96 -2.77
C ALA A 66 -4.40 -5.34 -3.29
N LYS A 67 -4.63 -6.29 -2.40
CA LYS A 67 -5.11 -7.63 -2.77
C LYS A 67 -6.50 -7.58 -3.39
N ILE A 68 -7.39 -6.75 -2.84
CA ILE A 68 -8.72 -6.54 -3.40
C ILE A 68 -8.61 -5.94 -4.81
N VAL A 69 -7.76 -4.93 -4.98
CA VAL A 69 -7.53 -4.30 -6.29
C VAL A 69 -7.03 -5.33 -7.30
N ALA A 70 -6.09 -6.17 -6.92
CA ALA A 70 -5.51 -7.17 -7.80
C ALA A 70 -6.47 -8.32 -8.13
N GLN A 71 -7.18 -8.82 -7.13
CA GLN A 71 -7.99 -10.03 -7.23
C GLN A 71 -9.42 -9.76 -7.70
N GLU A 72 -10.07 -8.78 -7.07
CA GLU A 72 -11.50 -8.54 -7.29
C GLU A 72 -11.76 -7.64 -8.50
N ILE A 73 -10.89 -6.66 -8.71
CA ILE A 73 -11.06 -5.66 -9.77
C ILE A 73 -10.21 -6.01 -10.99
N GLY A 74 -9.12 -6.77 -10.79
CA GLY A 74 -8.24 -7.19 -11.89
C GLY A 74 -7.42 -6.05 -12.47
N LEU A 75 -7.13 -5.04 -11.68
CA LEU A 75 -6.35 -3.88 -12.11
C LEU A 75 -4.86 -4.21 -12.20
N ASP A 76 -4.13 -3.38 -12.92
CA ASP A 76 -2.71 -3.58 -13.21
C ASP A 76 -1.77 -3.22 -12.05
N ALA A 77 -0.48 -3.40 -12.29
CA ALA A 77 0.57 -3.14 -11.30
C ALA A 77 0.58 -1.68 -10.82
N THR A 78 0.27 -0.74 -11.71
CA THR A 78 0.18 0.69 -11.38
C THR A 78 -0.85 0.94 -10.28
N SER A 79 -2.03 0.33 -10.43
CA SER A 79 -3.12 0.47 -9.45
C SER A 79 -2.79 -0.23 -8.14
N ILE A 80 -2.13 -1.39 -8.22
CA ILE A 80 -1.70 -2.14 -7.02
C ILE A 80 -0.68 -1.31 -6.23
N ALA A 81 0.30 -0.74 -6.91
CA ALA A 81 1.30 0.12 -6.29
C ALA A 81 0.65 1.35 -5.65
N ALA A 82 -0.29 1.98 -6.35
CA ALA A 82 -1.01 3.14 -5.82
C ALA A 82 -1.81 2.77 -4.56
N ALA A 83 -2.43 1.60 -4.53
CA ALA A 83 -3.16 1.13 -3.34
C ALA A 83 -2.24 0.96 -2.14
N LEU A 84 -1.01 0.47 -2.36
CA LEU A 84 -0.02 0.34 -1.29
C LEU A 84 0.46 1.70 -0.77
N LEU A 85 0.49 2.72 -1.61
CA LEU A 85 1.08 4.01 -1.28
C LEU A 85 0.09 5.07 -0.79
N HIS A 86 -1.22 4.88 -0.99
CA HIS A 86 -2.17 5.98 -0.77
C HIS A 86 -2.20 6.47 0.68
N ASP A 87 -2.14 5.58 1.66
CA ASP A 87 -2.13 5.95 3.08
C ASP A 87 -0.80 6.58 3.50
N VAL A 88 0.29 6.26 2.82
CA VAL A 88 1.61 6.84 3.11
C VAL A 88 1.56 8.35 2.93
N VAL A 89 0.97 8.81 1.85
CA VAL A 89 0.85 10.25 1.57
C VAL A 89 -0.07 10.93 2.59
N GLU A 90 -1.19 10.30 2.94
CA GLU A 90 -2.14 10.86 3.91
C GLU A 90 -1.53 10.99 5.30
N ASP A 91 -0.77 9.97 5.73
CA ASP A 91 -0.29 9.85 7.10
C ASP A 91 1.11 10.42 7.32
N ASN A 92 1.84 10.70 6.24
CA ASN A 92 3.22 11.15 6.33
C ASN A 92 3.41 12.44 5.52
N PRO A 93 3.43 13.62 6.17
CA PRO A 93 3.54 14.90 5.47
C PRO A 93 4.88 15.10 4.75
N ASN A 94 5.89 14.30 5.08
CA ASN A 94 7.21 14.38 4.43
C ASN A 94 7.28 13.56 3.14
N PHE A 95 6.24 12.78 2.83
CA PHE A 95 6.17 11.98 1.60
C PHE A 95 5.00 12.48 0.76
N THR A 96 5.32 13.17 -0.33
CA THR A 96 4.35 13.92 -1.13
C THR A 96 4.02 13.21 -2.44
N ILE A 97 2.96 13.70 -3.11
CA ILE A 97 2.62 13.25 -4.48
C ILE A 97 3.79 13.50 -5.45
N ASP A 98 4.52 14.61 -5.27
CA ASP A 98 5.70 14.87 -6.11
C ASP A 98 6.78 13.80 -5.92
N ASP A 99 6.98 13.34 -4.70
CA ASP A 99 7.91 12.25 -4.42
C ASP A 99 7.49 10.97 -5.14
N ILE A 100 6.20 10.66 -5.12
CA ILE A 100 5.66 9.50 -5.84
C ILE A 100 5.89 9.64 -7.34
N GLN A 101 5.64 10.82 -7.89
CA GLN A 101 5.84 11.07 -9.31
C GLN A 101 7.29 10.84 -9.74
N GLN A 102 8.24 11.31 -8.93
CA GLN A 102 9.67 11.12 -9.21
C GLN A 102 10.10 9.66 -9.12
N MET A 103 9.57 8.92 -8.15
CA MET A 103 9.98 7.54 -7.90
C MET A 103 9.23 6.52 -8.75
N PHE A 104 7.96 6.75 -9.04
CA PHE A 104 7.07 5.76 -9.66
C PHE A 104 6.44 6.21 -10.97
N GLY A 105 6.53 7.50 -11.30
CA GLY A 105 5.98 8.07 -12.53
C GLY A 105 4.58 8.66 -12.37
N ASP A 106 4.09 9.27 -13.44
CA ASP A 106 2.85 10.04 -13.46
C ASP A 106 1.62 9.18 -13.21
N ALA A 107 1.59 7.97 -13.73
CA ALA A 107 0.42 7.08 -13.63
C ALA A 107 0.11 6.72 -12.19
N VAL A 108 1.12 6.32 -11.42
CA VAL A 108 0.96 5.99 -10.00
C VAL A 108 0.58 7.24 -9.21
N ALA A 109 1.26 8.36 -9.48
CA ALA A 109 1.00 9.62 -8.78
C ALA A 109 -0.44 10.11 -8.99
N LYS A 110 -0.97 10.01 -10.20
CA LYS A 110 -2.36 10.41 -10.49
C LYS A 110 -3.37 9.57 -9.73
N ILE A 111 -3.15 8.26 -9.65
CA ILE A 111 -4.07 7.37 -8.94
C ILE A 111 -4.03 7.66 -7.44
N VAL A 112 -2.84 7.82 -6.86
CA VAL A 112 -2.70 8.16 -5.44
C VAL A 112 -3.35 9.50 -5.13
N ASP A 113 -3.12 10.50 -5.97
CA ASP A 113 -3.72 11.83 -5.81
C ASP A 113 -5.25 11.75 -5.83
N GLY A 114 -5.80 10.99 -6.77
CA GLY A 114 -7.25 10.77 -6.85
C GLY A 114 -7.81 10.09 -5.61
N LEU A 115 -7.12 9.08 -5.09
CA LEU A 115 -7.52 8.36 -3.88
C LEU A 115 -7.48 9.26 -2.64
N THR A 116 -6.45 10.10 -2.51
CA THR A 116 -6.37 11.07 -1.42
C THR A 116 -7.49 12.10 -1.47
N LYS A 117 -7.84 12.59 -2.66
CA LYS A 117 -8.97 13.51 -2.83
C LYS A 117 -10.30 12.88 -2.45
N ILE A 118 -10.53 11.63 -2.81
CA ILE A 118 -11.74 10.89 -2.45
C ILE A 118 -11.81 10.71 -0.93
N SER A 119 -10.71 10.36 -0.29
CA SER A 119 -10.62 10.22 1.17
C SER A 119 -10.95 11.55 1.86
N SER A 120 -10.43 12.65 1.36
CA SER A 120 -10.71 14.00 1.88
C SER A 120 -12.19 14.33 1.79
N LEU A 121 -12.82 14.10 0.64
CA LEU A 121 -14.25 14.32 0.45
C LEU A 121 -15.07 13.46 1.40
N LYS A 122 -14.71 12.22 1.60
CA LYS A 122 -15.39 11.29 2.49
C LYS A 122 -15.31 11.79 3.95
N LYS A 123 -14.17 12.30 4.38
CA LYS A 123 -14.00 12.87 5.71
C LYS A 123 -14.91 14.09 5.90
N ASP A 124 -14.97 14.98 4.92
CA ASP A 124 -15.80 16.18 4.95
C ASP A 124 -17.29 15.81 5.03
N MET A 125 -17.72 14.78 4.32
CA MET A 125 -19.11 14.31 4.35
C MET A 125 -19.49 13.66 5.67
N ASN A 126 -18.55 13.14 6.42
CA ASN A 126 -18.78 12.46 7.70
C ASN A 126 -18.71 13.41 8.90
N VAL A 127 -18.31 14.64 8.69
CA VAL A 127 -18.30 15.69 9.72
C VAL A 127 -19.69 16.29 9.78
N SER A 128 -20.46 15.83 10.70
CA SER A 128 -21.83 16.36 10.91
C SER A 128 -22.00 16.89 12.32
#